data_031ad5870d4e269ca02d3523fb1d6ace
#
_entry.id   031ad5870d4e269ca02d3523fb1d6ace
#
_cell.length_a   1.000
_cell.length_b   1.000
_cell.length_c   1.000
_cell.angle_alpha   90.00
_cell.angle_beta   90.00
_cell.angle_gamma   90.00
#
_symmetry.space_group_name_H-M   'P 1'
#
loop_
_entity.id
_entity.type
_entity.pdbx_description
1 polymer ?
#
loop_
_entity_poly.entity_id
_entity_poly.type
_entity_poly.pdbx_seq_one_letter_code
_entity_poly.pdbx_strand_id
1 'polypeptide(L)'
;AKVLSFEDAVMAVHLRGKYMQAAVPVGAGKMVAVMKVPAQTIEQACKESSTDSEQVMPANYNEPGQIVISGHAAACERAVKWLGENHSDPHRCIELNVSAPFHSSLMAPAAKELADHFQTIKFNANEVSYIANIDAKEYAAGTDGEIIKQNLIKQVDGSVRWTQSVESLPTDLSVECGPGRVLMGLGRKINRDLKIICLDKEDGFSELEGA
;
A
#
# COMPACT_ATOMS: atom_id res chain seq x y z
N ALA A 1 2.50 4.30 -18.31
CA ALA A 1 1.05 4.49 -18.55
C ALA A 1 0.74 5.86 -19.19
N LYS A 2 1.71 6.78 -19.23
CA LYS A 2 1.63 8.16 -19.82
C LYS A 2 0.49 9.03 -19.28
N VAL A 3 0.04 8.76 -18.09
CA VAL A 3 -1.01 9.54 -17.41
C VAL A 3 -0.52 10.95 -17.08
N LEU A 4 0.73 11.06 -16.65
CA LEU A 4 1.42 12.30 -16.31
C LEU A 4 2.67 12.47 -17.18
N SER A 5 3.15 13.69 -17.32
CA SER A 5 4.53 13.93 -17.77
C SER A 5 5.53 13.34 -16.77
N PHE A 6 6.76 13.11 -17.19
CA PHE A 6 7.79 12.62 -16.27
C PHE A 6 8.06 13.62 -15.14
N GLU A 7 8.13 14.90 -15.46
CA GLU A 7 8.34 16.00 -14.53
C GLU A 7 7.21 16.08 -13.49
N ASP A 8 5.95 16.04 -13.94
CA ASP A 8 4.79 16.05 -13.05
C ASP A 8 4.75 14.82 -12.15
N ALA A 9 5.09 13.64 -12.69
CA ALA A 9 5.13 12.40 -11.91
C ALA A 9 6.19 12.45 -10.80
N VAL A 10 7.40 12.93 -11.11
CA VAL A 10 8.50 13.10 -10.13
C VAL A 10 8.10 14.11 -9.05
N MET A 11 7.52 15.24 -9.46
CA MET A 11 7.06 16.26 -8.52
C MET A 11 5.92 15.72 -7.64
N ALA A 12 4.96 15.00 -8.19
CA ALA A 12 3.86 14.39 -7.45
C ALA A 12 4.35 13.42 -6.37
N VAL A 13 5.32 12.55 -6.70
CA VAL A 13 5.92 11.60 -5.74
C VAL A 13 6.68 12.34 -4.64
N HIS A 14 7.46 13.37 -4.99
CA HIS A 14 8.18 14.20 -4.03
C HIS A 14 7.22 14.90 -3.05
N LEU A 15 6.21 15.57 -3.57
CA LEU A 15 5.23 16.30 -2.77
C LEU A 15 4.40 15.35 -1.92
N ARG A 16 3.98 14.19 -2.45
CA ARG A 16 3.31 13.15 -1.67
C ARG A 16 4.13 12.77 -0.43
N GLY A 17 5.41 12.46 -0.61
CA GLY A 17 6.31 12.13 0.49
C GLY A 17 6.43 13.26 1.52
N LYS A 18 6.59 14.50 1.06
CA LYS A 18 6.67 15.70 1.91
C LYS A 18 5.39 15.92 2.70
N TYR A 19 4.22 15.84 2.06
CA TYR A 19 2.91 16.04 2.71
C TYR A 19 2.63 14.94 3.73
N MET A 20 2.90 13.69 3.39
CA MET A 20 2.72 12.57 4.32
C MET A 20 3.62 12.68 5.54
N GLN A 21 4.87 13.13 5.37
CA GLN A 21 5.80 13.37 6.48
C GLN A 21 5.34 14.52 7.39
N ALA A 22 4.68 15.53 6.83
CA ALA A 22 4.21 16.70 7.56
C ALA A 22 2.79 16.53 8.15
N ALA A 23 2.07 15.47 7.76
CA ALA A 23 0.65 15.30 8.09
C ALA A 23 0.37 15.21 9.59
N VAL A 24 1.29 14.63 10.36
CA VAL A 24 1.15 14.45 11.81
C VAL A 24 2.49 14.66 12.53
N PRO A 25 2.46 15.08 13.81
CA PRO A 25 3.66 15.14 14.64
C PRO A 25 4.32 13.75 14.78
N VAL A 26 5.63 13.73 14.88
CA VAL A 26 6.39 12.50 15.14
C VAL A 26 5.90 11.86 16.44
N GLY A 27 5.63 10.58 16.42
CA GLY A 27 5.14 9.80 17.56
C GLY A 27 3.62 9.82 17.78
N ALA A 28 2.86 10.63 17.02
CA ALA A 28 1.40 10.62 17.11
C ALA A 28 0.76 9.34 16.58
N GLY A 29 1.43 8.67 15.66
CA GLY A 29 0.96 7.42 15.06
C GLY A 29 2.05 6.36 14.97
N LYS A 30 1.61 5.13 14.71
CA LYS A 30 2.47 3.93 14.55
C LYS A 30 2.01 3.09 13.36
N MET A 31 2.94 2.27 12.90
CA MET A 31 2.65 1.14 12.01
C MET A 31 3.17 -0.15 12.64
N VAL A 32 2.37 -1.21 12.60
CA VAL A 32 2.71 -2.51 13.18
C VAL A 32 2.44 -3.61 12.16
N ALA A 33 3.45 -4.40 11.83
CA ALA A 33 3.29 -5.59 11.02
C ALA A 33 2.74 -6.72 11.90
N VAL A 34 1.57 -7.22 11.55
CA VAL A 34 0.90 -8.34 12.20
C VAL A 34 1.07 -9.58 11.31
N MET A 35 1.67 -10.62 11.88
CA MET A 35 2.03 -11.83 11.15
C MET A 35 1.33 -13.05 11.70
N LYS A 36 0.88 -13.94 10.78
CA LYS A 36 0.20 -15.22 11.10
C LYS A 36 -1.15 -15.05 11.79
N VAL A 37 -1.86 -13.96 11.45
CA VAL A 37 -3.24 -13.72 11.90
C VAL A 37 -4.13 -13.57 10.66
N PRO A 38 -5.32 -14.18 10.63
CA PRO A 38 -6.27 -14.01 9.54
C PRO A 38 -6.69 -12.54 9.38
N ALA A 39 -6.91 -12.10 8.13
CA ALA A 39 -7.27 -10.72 7.83
C ALA A 39 -8.52 -10.25 8.61
N GLN A 40 -9.56 -11.08 8.66
CA GLN A 40 -10.79 -10.77 9.39
C GLN A 40 -10.57 -10.53 10.88
N THR A 41 -9.66 -11.30 11.51
CA THR A 41 -9.29 -11.11 12.92
C THR A 41 -8.55 -9.78 13.13
N ILE A 42 -7.66 -9.40 12.20
CA ILE A 42 -6.95 -8.11 12.25
C ILE A 42 -7.93 -6.96 12.04
N GLU A 43 -8.84 -7.07 11.09
CA GLU A 43 -9.89 -6.06 10.84
C GLU A 43 -10.79 -5.88 12.08
N GLN A 44 -11.18 -6.98 12.73
CA GLN A 44 -11.92 -6.94 13.99
C GLN A 44 -11.11 -6.25 15.09
N ALA A 45 -9.83 -6.62 15.27
CA ALA A 45 -8.95 -5.99 16.24
C ALA A 45 -8.86 -4.47 16.02
N CYS A 46 -8.70 -4.03 14.78
CA CYS A 46 -8.68 -2.61 14.43
C CYS A 46 -10.01 -1.92 14.78
N LYS A 47 -11.13 -2.53 14.46
CA LYS A 47 -12.47 -2.01 14.75
C LYS A 47 -12.71 -1.86 16.26
N GLU A 48 -12.43 -2.90 17.04
CA GLU A 48 -12.64 -2.91 18.50
C GLU A 48 -11.68 -1.98 19.25
N SER A 49 -10.52 -1.67 18.63
CA SER A 49 -9.49 -0.81 19.23
C SER A 49 -9.59 0.65 18.84
N SER A 50 -10.44 0.97 17.87
CA SER A 50 -10.69 2.34 17.42
C SER A 50 -11.74 3.02 18.28
N THR A 51 -11.58 4.32 18.46
CA THR A 51 -12.56 5.23 19.10
C THR A 51 -12.84 6.40 18.15
N ASP A 52 -13.76 7.29 18.51
CA ASP A 52 -14.05 8.48 17.70
C ASP A 52 -12.83 9.40 17.53
N SER A 53 -11.93 9.45 18.52
CA SER A 53 -10.74 10.30 18.53
C SER A 53 -9.45 9.58 18.13
N GLU A 54 -9.39 8.27 18.25
CA GLU A 54 -8.17 7.49 18.01
C GLU A 54 -8.50 6.25 17.17
N GLN A 55 -8.01 6.22 15.95
CA GLN A 55 -8.32 5.19 15.00
C GLN A 55 -7.08 4.38 14.61
N VAL A 56 -7.28 3.10 14.32
CA VAL A 56 -6.31 2.19 13.71
C VAL A 56 -7.02 1.40 12.61
N MET A 57 -6.33 1.12 11.52
CA MET A 57 -6.89 0.40 10.40
C MET A 57 -5.83 -0.48 9.73
N PRO A 58 -6.23 -1.52 8.96
CA PRO A 58 -5.31 -2.22 8.07
C PRO A 58 -4.79 -1.25 7.01
N ALA A 59 -3.47 -1.10 6.96
CA ALA A 59 -2.78 -0.19 6.02
C ALA A 59 -2.26 -0.93 4.79
N ASN A 60 -1.70 -2.13 4.96
CA ASN A 60 -1.17 -2.91 3.86
C ASN A 60 -1.56 -4.39 4.01
N TYR A 61 -2.27 -4.91 3.03
CA TYR A 61 -2.47 -6.36 2.86
C TYR A 61 -1.32 -6.90 2.00
N ASN A 62 -0.21 -7.26 2.64
CA ASN A 62 1.05 -7.59 1.94
C ASN A 62 1.07 -9.01 1.37
N GLU A 63 0.61 -9.99 2.15
CA GLU A 63 0.52 -11.40 1.77
C GLU A 63 -0.48 -12.12 2.68
N PRO A 64 -0.94 -13.33 2.32
CA PRO A 64 -1.73 -14.15 3.24
C PRO A 64 -1.01 -14.34 4.58
N GLY A 65 -1.58 -13.81 5.65
CA GLY A 65 -1.00 -13.87 7.00
C GLY A 65 0.02 -12.76 7.34
N GLN A 66 0.15 -11.72 6.50
CA GLN A 66 0.91 -10.51 6.86
C GLN A 66 0.16 -9.26 6.47
N ILE A 67 -0.34 -8.54 7.47
CA ILE A 67 -1.03 -7.26 7.31
C ILE A 67 -0.33 -6.23 8.21
N VAL A 68 -0.12 -5.04 7.68
CA VAL A 68 0.33 -3.90 8.48
C VAL A 68 -0.88 -3.10 8.92
N ILE A 69 -0.98 -2.83 10.22
CA ILE A 69 -1.97 -1.89 10.77
C ILE A 69 -1.31 -0.53 10.99
N SER A 70 -2.07 0.55 10.86
CA SER A 70 -1.58 1.92 10.96
C SER A 70 -2.65 2.82 11.56
N GLY A 71 -2.24 3.80 12.34
CA GLY A 71 -3.14 4.76 12.98
C GLY A 71 -2.51 5.46 14.18
N HIS A 72 -3.35 5.96 15.07
CA HIS A 72 -2.91 6.55 16.32
C HIS A 72 -2.11 5.54 17.16
N ALA A 73 -1.03 5.98 17.80
CA ALA A 73 -0.13 5.10 18.55
C ALA A 73 -0.89 4.27 19.60
N ALA A 74 -1.74 4.92 20.42
CA ALA A 74 -2.52 4.25 21.45
C ALA A 74 -3.54 3.25 20.86
N ALA A 75 -4.16 3.54 19.71
CA ALA A 75 -5.09 2.62 19.05
C ALA A 75 -4.35 1.40 18.48
N CYS A 76 -3.16 1.56 17.92
CA CYS A 76 -2.30 0.46 17.49
C CYS A 76 -1.90 -0.45 18.68
N GLU A 77 -1.56 0.15 19.82
CA GLU A 77 -1.23 -0.61 21.04
C GLU A 77 -2.43 -1.41 21.57
N ARG A 78 -3.63 -0.82 21.56
CA ARG A 78 -4.86 -1.54 21.90
C ARG A 78 -5.14 -2.70 20.94
N ALA A 79 -4.93 -2.50 19.64
CA ALA A 79 -5.14 -3.57 18.64
C ALA A 79 -4.16 -4.73 18.85
N VAL A 80 -2.89 -4.46 19.13
CA VAL A 80 -1.89 -5.49 19.46
C VAL A 80 -2.27 -6.24 20.74
N LYS A 81 -2.71 -5.52 21.77
CA LYS A 81 -3.18 -6.14 23.02
C LYS A 81 -4.43 -7.01 22.78
N TRP A 82 -5.40 -6.49 22.03
CA TRP A 82 -6.62 -7.22 21.68
C TRP A 82 -6.29 -8.54 20.96
N LEU A 83 -5.36 -8.52 20.00
CA LEU A 83 -4.90 -9.73 19.32
C LEU A 83 -4.28 -10.75 20.28
N GLY A 84 -3.45 -10.30 21.22
CA GLY A 84 -2.87 -11.17 22.24
C GLY A 84 -3.89 -11.83 23.19
N GLU A 85 -5.03 -11.18 23.40
CA GLU A 85 -6.12 -11.66 24.26
C GLU A 85 -7.15 -12.53 23.51
N ASN A 86 -7.34 -12.31 22.21
CA ASN A 86 -8.44 -12.91 21.43
C ASN A 86 -7.98 -13.85 20.30
N HIS A 87 -6.68 -13.95 20.02
CA HIS A 87 -6.11 -14.86 19.03
C HIS A 87 -5.11 -15.80 19.67
N SER A 88 -5.46 -17.07 19.81
CA SER A 88 -4.70 -18.08 20.56
C SER A 88 -3.51 -18.65 19.79
N ASP A 89 -3.51 -18.59 18.45
CA ASP A 89 -2.44 -19.15 17.65
C ASP A 89 -1.16 -18.30 17.74
N PRO A 90 0.01 -18.93 17.63
CA PRO A 90 1.28 -18.20 17.65
C PRO A 90 1.36 -17.14 16.53
N HIS A 91 1.47 -15.89 16.90
CA HIS A 91 1.55 -14.75 16.00
C HIS A 91 2.66 -13.77 16.42
N ARG A 92 2.93 -12.78 15.58
CA ARG A 92 3.91 -11.72 15.87
C ARG A 92 3.37 -10.38 15.49
N CYS A 93 3.57 -9.39 16.34
CA CYS A 93 3.33 -7.97 16.08
C CYS A 93 4.68 -7.25 16.17
N ILE A 94 5.11 -6.62 15.07
CA ILE A 94 6.41 -5.95 14.97
C ILE A 94 6.16 -4.49 14.64
N GLU A 95 6.53 -3.59 15.53
CA GLU A 95 6.49 -2.15 15.26
C GLU A 95 7.50 -1.80 14.16
N LEU A 96 7.04 -1.05 13.16
CA LEU A 96 7.87 -0.63 12.04
C LEU A 96 8.56 0.70 12.37
N ASN A 97 9.85 0.79 12.07
CA ASN A 97 10.60 2.03 12.19
C ASN A 97 10.30 2.93 10.97
N VAL A 98 9.16 3.61 11.02
CA VAL A 98 8.69 4.52 9.96
C VAL A 98 8.44 5.90 10.55
N SER A 99 8.50 6.92 9.70
CA SER A 99 8.40 8.32 10.10
C SER A 99 6.96 8.82 10.30
N ALA A 100 5.96 8.10 9.78
CA ALA A 100 4.55 8.48 9.86
C ALA A 100 3.63 7.25 9.75
N PRO A 101 2.37 7.34 10.23
CA PRO A 101 1.38 6.28 10.15
C PRO A 101 0.73 6.24 8.75
N PHE A 102 1.50 5.82 7.75
CA PHE A 102 1.08 5.78 6.35
C PHE A 102 -0.17 4.94 6.14
N HIS A 103 -0.95 5.28 5.11
CA HIS A 103 -2.16 4.54 4.72
C HIS A 103 -3.19 4.42 5.85
N SER A 104 -3.35 5.47 6.65
CA SER A 104 -4.35 5.58 7.72
C SER A 104 -5.10 6.91 7.64
N SER A 105 -6.20 7.03 8.37
CA SER A 105 -6.99 8.28 8.46
C SER A 105 -6.17 9.50 8.88
N LEU A 106 -5.04 9.30 9.56
CA LEU A 106 -4.10 10.36 9.93
C LEU A 106 -3.41 11.01 8.73
N MET A 107 -3.45 10.38 7.56
CA MET A 107 -2.90 10.92 6.31
C MET A 107 -3.91 11.78 5.53
N ALA A 108 -5.13 11.97 6.01
CA ALA A 108 -6.14 12.79 5.33
C ALA A 108 -5.67 14.24 5.04
N PRO A 109 -4.88 14.93 5.91
CA PRO A 109 -4.31 16.21 5.56
C PRO A 109 -3.38 16.14 4.34
N ALA A 110 -2.54 15.10 4.25
CA ALA A 110 -1.65 14.90 3.10
C ALA A 110 -2.43 14.58 1.81
N ALA A 111 -3.52 13.82 1.92
CA ALA A 111 -4.42 13.55 0.78
C ALA A 111 -5.02 14.83 0.22
N LYS A 112 -5.43 15.76 1.11
CA LYS A 112 -5.96 17.07 0.73
C LYS A 112 -4.91 17.92 0.03
N GLU A 113 -3.71 18.06 0.59
CA GLU A 113 -2.61 18.82 -0.03
C GLU A 113 -2.24 18.28 -1.39
N LEU A 114 -2.21 16.93 -1.54
CA LEU A 114 -1.95 16.30 -2.83
C LEU A 114 -3.08 16.55 -3.82
N ALA A 115 -4.34 16.51 -3.38
CA ALA A 115 -5.50 16.81 -4.20
C ALA A 115 -5.45 18.26 -4.73
N ASP A 116 -5.07 19.22 -3.88
CA ASP A 116 -4.92 20.63 -4.26
C ASP A 116 -3.81 20.79 -5.32
N HIS A 117 -2.65 20.13 -5.13
CA HIS A 117 -1.59 20.10 -6.13
C HIS A 117 -2.08 19.48 -7.45
N PHE A 118 -2.84 18.40 -7.42
CA PHE A 118 -3.34 17.71 -8.60
C PHE A 118 -4.37 18.53 -9.42
N GLN A 119 -4.89 19.63 -8.89
CA GLN A 119 -5.68 20.57 -9.68
C GLN A 119 -4.82 21.41 -10.65
N THR A 120 -3.52 21.51 -10.40
CA THR A 120 -2.58 22.31 -11.19
C THR A 120 -1.94 21.55 -12.34
N ILE A 121 -2.12 20.22 -12.41
CA ILE A 121 -1.52 19.36 -13.42
C ILE A 121 -2.57 18.60 -14.22
N LYS A 122 -2.22 18.25 -15.45
CA LYS A 122 -3.12 17.52 -16.34
C LYS A 122 -2.92 16.02 -16.19
N PHE A 123 -4.00 15.30 -15.94
CA PHE A 123 -4.05 13.84 -16.02
C PHE A 123 -4.61 13.42 -17.37
N ASN A 124 -3.87 12.60 -18.11
CA ASN A 124 -4.32 12.00 -19.35
C ASN A 124 -4.90 10.60 -19.08
N ALA A 125 -5.65 10.06 -20.04
CA ALA A 125 -6.04 8.66 -20.03
C ALA A 125 -4.77 7.76 -20.07
N ASN A 126 -4.81 6.62 -19.41
CA ASN A 126 -3.71 5.65 -19.43
C ASN A 126 -3.62 4.91 -20.78
N GLU A 127 -2.39 4.62 -21.23
CA GLU A 127 -2.16 3.85 -22.47
C GLU A 127 -2.08 2.33 -22.23
N VAL A 128 -1.85 1.91 -21.00
CA VAL A 128 -1.79 0.49 -20.61
C VAL A 128 -2.68 0.27 -19.40
N SER A 129 -3.26 -0.92 -19.25
CA SER A 129 -4.03 -1.25 -18.05
C SER A 129 -3.14 -1.24 -16.80
N TYR A 130 -3.75 -0.99 -15.65
CA TYR A 130 -3.09 -1.08 -14.36
C TYR A 130 -4.07 -1.55 -13.29
N ILE A 131 -3.56 -2.17 -12.24
CA ILE A 131 -4.35 -2.51 -11.06
C ILE A 131 -4.07 -1.46 -9.97
N ALA A 132 -5.14 -0.81 -9.48
CA ALA A 132 -5.00 0.20 -8.45
C ALA A 132 -4.90 -0.44 -7.06
N ASN A 133 -3.88 -0.06 -6.27
CA ASN A 133 -3.68 -0.60 -4.91
C ASN A 133 -4.82 -0.25 -3.95
N ILE A 134 -5.57 0.83 -4.20
CA ILE A 134 -6.64 1.28 -3.30
C ILE A 134 -7.83 0.33 -3.25
N ASP A 135 -8.14 -0.35 -4.35
CA ASP A 135 -9.32 -1.21 -4.48
C ASP A 135 -9.04 -2.56 -5.17
N ALA A 136 -7.79 -2.80 -5.58
CA ALA A 136 -7.34 -3.99 -6.31
C ALA A 136 -8.09 -4.24 -7.62
N LYS A 137 -8.65 -3.18 -8.25
CA LYS A 137 -9.35 -3.30 -9.54
C LYS A 137 -8.44 -2.99 -10.69
N GLU A 138 -8.64 -3.70 -11.79
CA GLU A 138 -8.04 -3.38 -13.07
C GLU A 138 -8.76 -2.18 -13.72
N TYR A 139 -7.98 -1.25 -14.18
CA TYR A 139 -8.38 -0.10 -14.97
C TYR A 139 -7.78 -0.25 -16.36
N ALA A 140 -8.63 -0.51 -17.34
CA ALA A 140 -8.21 -0.76 -18.72
C ALA A 140 -7.51 0.45 -19.35
N ALA A 141 -6.74 0.21 -20.41
CA ALA A 141 -6.20 1.29 -21.24
C ALA A 141 -7.32 2.21 -21.73
N GLY A 142 -7.09 3.51 -21.71
CA GLY A 142 -8.09 4.52 -22.02
C GLY A 142 -8.96 4.97 -20.83
N THR A 143 -8.70 4.50 -19.61
CA THR A 143 -9.38 5.00 -18.41
C THR A 143 -9.11 6.49 -18.23
N ASP A 144 -10.17 7.26 -17.96
CA ASP A 144 -10.09 8.70 -17.76
C ASP A 144 -9.07 9.09 -16.67
N GLY A 145 -8.24 10.08 -16.97
CA GLY A 145 -7.24 10.60 -16.05
C GLY A 145 -7.81 11.10 -14.73
N GLU A 146 -9.06 11.60 -14.71
CA GLU A 146 -9.72 12.02 -13.47
C GLU A 146 -9.96 10.83 -12.52
N ILE A 147 -10.34 9.66 -13.05
CA ILE A 147 -10.49 8.43 -12.25
C ILE A 147 -9.14 8.04 -11.64
N ILE A 148 -8.07 8.10 -12.44
CA ILE A 148 -6.72 7.77 -11.98
C ILE A 148 -6.26 8.75 -10.90
N LYS A 149 -6.50 10.05 -11.10
CA LYS A 149 -6.21 11.10 -10.11
C LYS A 149 -6.90 10.80 -8.77
N GLN A 150 -8.19 10.46 -8.80
CA GLN A 150 -8.95 10.13 -7.59
C GLN A 150 -8.40 8.88 -6.88
N ASN A 151 -7.97 7.85 -7.63
CA ASN A 151 -7.36 6.66 -7.04
C ASN A 151 -6.03 6.99 -6.34
N LEU A 152 -5.21 7.86 -6.92
CA LEU A 152 -3.94 8.29 -6.32
C LEU A 152 -4.16 9.13 -5.05
N ILE A 153 -5.17 9.99 -5.02
CA ILE A 153 -5.54 10.77 -3.82
C ILE A 153 -6.01 9.83 -2.71
N LYS A 154 -6.97 8.95 -3.00
CA LYS A 154 -7.51 7.99 -2.03
C LYS A 154 -6.45 7.03 -1.48
N GLN A 155 -5.39 6.74 -2.26
CA GLN A 155 -4.31 5.85 -1.82
C GLN A 155 -3.46 6.47 -0.70
N VAL A 156 -3.47 7.78 -0.50
CA VAL A 156 -2.65 8.45 0.52
C VAL A 156 -3.06 8.02 1.92
N ASP A 157 -4.36 7.95 2.17
CA ASP A 157 -4.96 7.59 3.46
C ASP A 157 -5.70 6.24 3.46
N GLY A 158 -5.74 5.57 2.29
CA GLY A 158 -6.38 4.28 2.09
C GLY A 158 -5.42 3.09 2.05
N SER A 159 -5.94 1.91 2.35
CA SER A 159 -5.18 0.66 2.41
C SER A 159 -4.54 0.29 1.07
N VAL A 160 -3.36 -0.32 1.11
CA VAL A 160 -2.70 -0.98 -0.02
C VAL A 160 -3.19 -2.43 -0.07
N ARG A 161 -3.91 -2.80 -1.11
CA ARG A 161 -4.49 -4.14 -1.32
C ARG A 161 -3.59 -4.99 -2.21
N TRP A 162 -2.32 -5.15 -1.80
CA TRP A 162 -1.31 -5.83 -2.62
C TRP A 162 -1.65 -7.30 -2.85
N THR A 163 -2.08 -8.04 -1.81
CA THR A 163 -2.50 -9.44 -1.94
C THR A 163 -3.57 -9.58 -3.01
N GLN A 164 -4.65 -8.83 -2.92
CA GLN A 164 -5.76 -8.90 -3.86
C GLN A 164 -5.34 -8.45 -5.27
N SER A 165 -4.44 -7.46 -5.37
CA SER A 165 -3.91 -7.01 -6.66
C SER A 165 -3.12 -8.10 -7.37
N VAL A 166 -2.28 -8.84 -6.63
CA VAL A 166 -1.51 -9.96 -7.21
C VAL A 166 -2.40 -11.15 -7.56
N GLU A 167 -3.40 -11.46 -6.72
CA GLU A 167 -4.39 -12.53 -7.00
C GLU A 167 -5.22 -12.25 -8.27
N SER A 168 -5.43 -10.97 -8.62
CA SER A 168 -6.19 -10.57 -9.81
C SER A 168 -5.34 -10.44 -11.09
N LEU A 169 -4.02 -10.65 -11.02
CA LEU A 169 -3.16 -10.52 -12.20
C LEU A 169 -3.53 -11.53 -13.29
N PRO A 170 -3.79 -11.09 -14.53
CA PRO A 170 -4.15 -11.98 -15.63
C PRO A 170 -2.90 -12.54 -16.35
N THR A 171 -1.85 -12.92 -15.62
CA THR A 171 -0.57 -13.33 -16.18
C THR A 171 0.15 -14.34 -15.29
N ASP A 172 0.94 -15.21 -15.92
CA ASP A 172 1.82 -16.16 -15.24
C ASP A 172 3.25 -15.58 -15.05
N LEU A 173 3.54 -14.43 -15.65
CA LEU A 173 4.82 -13.74 -15.60
C LEU A 173 4.66 -12.29 -15.16
N SER A 174 5.43 -11.90 -14.16
CA SER A 174 5.55 -10.52 -13.67
C SER A 174 7.01 -10.07 -13.61
N VAL A 175 7.23 -8.77 -13.71
CA VAL A 175 8.57 -8.17 -13.62
C VAL A 175 8.58 -7.14 -12.50
N GLU A 176 9.43 -7.32 -11.50
CA GLU A 176 9.70 -6.32 -10.46
C GLU A 176 10.79 -5.37 -10.98
N CYS A 177 10.39 -4.11 -11.26
CA CYS A 177 11.29 -3.07 -11.72
C CYS A 177 11.77 -2.23 -10.54
N GLY A 178 13.06 -2.26 -10.25
CA GLY A 178 13.68 -1.45 -9.20
C GLY A 178 14.65 -2.21 -8.32
N PRO A 179 15.26 -1.55 -7.32
CA PRO A 179 16.22 -2.18 -6.43
C PRO A 179 15.55 -3.11 -5.44
N GLY A 180 16.14 -4.28 -5.23
CA GLY A 180 15.69 -5.29 -4.27
C GLY A 180 14.67 -6.25 -4.85
N ARG A 181 14.13 -7.13 -3.97
CA ARG A 181 13.27 -8.28 -4.33
C ARG A 181 12.10 -8.45 -3.37
N VAL A 182 11.57 -7.34 -2.87
CA VAL A 182 10.52 -7.35 -1.85
C VAL A 182 9.21 -7.84 -2.44
N LEU A 183 8.81 -7.31 -3.59
CA LEU A 183 7.55 -7.66 -4.23
C LEU A 183 7.58 -9.10 -4.77
N MET A 184 8.74 -9.56 -5.26
CA MET A 184 8.92 -10.99 -5.60
C MET A 184 8.71 -11.89 -4.39
N GLY A 185 9.26 -11.51 -3.23
CA GLY A 185 9.11 -12.27 -1.98
C GLY A 185 7.66 -12.35 -1.53
N LEU A 186 6.91 -11.27 -1.62
CA LEU A 186 5.48 -11.22 -1.33
C LEU A 186 4.66 -11.99 -2.38
N GLY A 187 4.94 -11.75 -3.67
CA GLY A 187 4.22 -12.37 -4.77
C GLY A 187 4.28 -13.89 -4.74
N ARG A 188 5.45 -14.48 -4.47
CA ARG A 188 5.61 -15.94 -4.32
C ARG A 188 4.82 -16.56 -3.16
N LYS A 189 4.50 -15.78 -2.13
CA LYS A 189 3.67 -16.24 -1.02
C LYS A 189 2.17 -16.12 -1.32
N ILE A 190 1.80 -15.17 -2.19
CA ILE A 190 0.43 -14.97 -2.66
C ILE A 190 0.08 -16.01 -3.73
N ASN A 191 0.90 -16.10 -4.77
CA ASN A 191 0.73 -17.04 -5.87
C ASN A 191 2.06 -17.74 -6.18
N ARG A 192 2.14 -19.04 -5.88
CA ARG A 192 3.38 -19.84 -6.07
C ARG A 192 3.70 -20.14 -7.53
N ASP A 193 2.68 -20.09 -8.37
CA ASP A 193 2.79 -20.39 -9.80
C ASP A 193 3.18 -19.15 -10.62
N LEU A 194 3.07 -17.96 -10.03
CA LEU A 194 3.47 -16.70 -10.67
C LEU A 194 5.00 -16.62 -10.78
N LYS A 195 5.53 -16.65 -12.00
CA LYS A 195 6.94 -16.37 -12.27
C LYS A 195 7.20 -14.88 -12.09
N ILE A 196 8.16 -14.51 -11.23
CA ILE A 196 8.53 -13.11 -11.01
C ILE A 196 10.01 -12.94 -11.28
N ILE A 197 10.36 -12.08 -12.23
CA ILE A 197 11.72 -11.70 -12.59
C ILE A 197 12.02 -10.33 -11.97
N CYS A 198 13.18 -10.18 -11.33
CA CYS A 198 13.61 -8.92 -10.74
C CYS A 198 14.69 -8.27 -11.58
N LEU A 199 14.49 -7.00 -11.95
CA LEU A 199 15.47 -6.20 -12.69
C LEU A 199 16.39 -5.39 -11.78
N ASP A 200 16.77 -5.95 -10.63
CA ASP A 200 17.67 -5.32 -9.67
C ASP A 200 19.17 -5.49 -10.05
N LYS A 201 19.46 -6.44 -10.94
CA LYS A 201 20.79 -6.80 -11.43
C LYS A 201 20.76 -7.22 -12.89
N GLU A 202 21.92 -7.27 -13.54
CA GLU A 202 22.08 -7.67 -14.94
C GLU A 202 21.49 -9.06 -15.24
N ASP A 203 21.61 -10.03 -14.33
CA ASP A 203 21.07 -11.38 -14.47
C ASP A 203 19.55 -11.36 -14.75
N GLY A 204 18.82 -10.42 -14.16
CA GLY A 204 17.37 -10.29 -14.37
C GLY A 204 17.00 -9.89 -15.80
N PHE A 205 17.80 -9.08 -16.46
CA PHE A 205 17.58 -8.73 -17.87
C PHE A 205 17.80 -9.93 -18.78
N SER A 206 18.85 -10.72 -18.54
CA SER A 206 19.12 -11.95 -19.29
C SER A 206 18.01 -13.00 -19.07
N GLU A 207 17.47 -13.11 -17.86
CA GLU A 207 16.33 -13.98 -17.56
C GLU A 207 15.07 -13.54 -18.31
N LEU A 208 14.82 -12.23 -18.42
CA LEU A 208 13.66 -11.67 -19.12
C LEU A 208 13.75 -11.89 -20.62
N GLU A 209 14.94 -11.79 -21.22
CA GLU A 209 15.16 -12.05 -22.65
C GLU A 209 14.92 -13.51 -23.03
N GLY A 210 15.07 -14.44 -22.08
CA GLY A 210 14.86 -15.88 -22.26
C GLY A 210 13.47 -16.39 -21.85
N ALA A 211 12.60 -15.51 -21.36
CA ALA A 211 11.27 -15.86 -20.85
C ALA A 211 10.20 -15.68 -21.91
#